data_fc1bf393f36d0e8905e265c00f050818
#
_entry.id   fc1bf393f36d0e8905e265c00f050818
#
_cell.length_a   1.000
_cell.length_b   1.000
_cell.length_c   1.000
_cell.angle_alpha   90.00
_cell.angle_beta   90.00
_cell.angle_gamma   90.00
#
_symmetry.space_group_name_H-M   'P 1'
#
loop_
_entity.id
_entity.type
_entity.pdbx_description
1 polymer ?
#
loop_
_entity_poly.entity_id
_entity_poly.type
_entity_poly.pdbx_seq_one_letter_code
_entity_poly.pdbx_strand_id
1 'polypeptide(L)'
;MLYNFYLGNVTEKDLFDNIGLKTRVQETKSIIKKYTHMHEKLIVNQMREIVEYFYDNYGCRIFNLSQGDLNYPYNDKKPRAWTCVLDELQREYDILFIVSSGNYDYTYEHDVKNILADYPKYFFTDEKARVIDPAASSISLTVGGMALSSIPFVASDERISALPISQKNQISSSTRIGPGIQKAIKPEFVAYGGDNVFNTMLSKISPNVGNYVISLSNKLTDGLFCQDVGTSFAAPYVSHIAALVLERYPHISNNLLRAILASASSVPKEIELQIEKLDDTEEFINCLQPSFKQNVKGQMRANKKKMLHYLVGYGYPIQDMATDSFEQRVMLLADMKDENAIQVDKNHIFEIPIPKEFEAAKGKKRITVSLAYNPDVRKTRMDYLGKSMSFDLIRGKSLEEVYQVCASQAGLDEEEKKERFESKYICDIGNCGKTLREYGTLQKGTFEFSRSSYGENYYLVVDCKKNWSVEKQNYALVVTYQVEDKSVKIYELLKNRIRVPRGRERV
;
A
#
# COMPACT_ATOMS: atom_id res chain seq x y z
N MET A 1 0.78 12.80 -18.13
CA MET A 1 -0.47 13.55 -18.04
C MET A 1 -1.39 12.83 -17.08
N LEU A 2 -1.78 13.46 -16.00
CA LEU A 2 -2.71 12.90 -15.01
C LEU A 2 -4.12 13.05 -15.55
N TYR A 3 -4.74 11.97 -15.96
CA TYR A 3 -6.19 11.93 -16.10
C TYR A 3 -6.75 11.34 -14.82
N ASN A 4 -7.22 12.22 -13.93
CA ASN A 4 -8.05 11.81 -12.81
C ASN A 4 -9.39 11.38 -13.40
N PHE A 5 -9.59 10.08 -13.54
CA PHE A 5 -10.93 9.53 -13.66
C PHE A 5 -11.61 9.64 -12.31
N TYR A 6 -12.01 10.87 -11.98
CA TYR A 6 -12.85 11.14 -10.84
C TYR A 6 -14.30 10.86 -11.28
N LEU A 7 -14.71 9.60 -11.24
CA LEU A 7 -16.10 9.22 -11.49
C LEU A 7 -17.03 9.59 -10.30
N GLY A 8 -16.49 10.17 -9.22
CA GLY A 8 -17.23 10.46 -8.00
C GLY A 8 -18.11 11.73 -8.03
N ASN A 9 -17.84 12.73 -8.90
CA ASN A 9 -18.63 13.97 -9.00
C ASN A 9 -19.03 14.38 -10.41
N VAL A 10 -18.68 13.58 -11.39
CA VAL A 10 -19.42 13.58 -12.65
C VAL A 10 -20.73 12.89 -12.30
N THR A 11 -21.82 13.61 -12.21
CA THR A 11 -23.11 12.95 -11.98
C THR A 11 -23.25 11.89 -13.08
N GLU A 12 -23.82 10.73 -12.74
CA GLU A 12 -24.19 9.70 -13.71
C GLU A 12 -24.78 10.36 -14.97
N LYS A 13 -25.46 11.47 -14.80
CA LYS A 13 -26.05 12.30 -15.81
C LYS A 13 -25.03 12.95 -16.77
N ASP A 14 -23.94 13.51 -16.26
CA ASP A 14 -22.98 14.26 -17.11
C ASP A 14 -22.09 13.35 -17.94
N LEU A 15 -21.68 12.21 -17.38
CA LEU A 15 -20.90 11.20 -18.10
C LEU A 15 -21.75 10.50 -19.17
N PHE A 16 -23.03 10.25 -18.87
CA PHE A 16 -23.93 9.49 -19.74
C PHE A 16 -24.69 10.36 -20.74
N ASP A 17 -24.93 11.65 -20.43
CA ASP A 17 -25.48 12.61 -21.37
C ASP A 17 -24.54 12.92 -22.54
N ASN A 18 -23.25 13.04 -22.24
CA ASN A 18 -22.21 13.30 -23.25
C ASN A 18 -21.86 12.08 -24.12
N ILE A 19 -22.12 10.85 -23.64
CA ILE A 19 -21.74 9.61 -24.35
C ILE A 19 -22.95 8.89 -24.96
N GLY A 20 -24.16 9.42 -24.81
CA GLY A 20 -25.40 8.78 -25.30
C GLY A 20 -25.79 7.50 -24.53
N LEU A 21 -25.27 7.30 -23.33
CA LEU A 21 -25.44 6.09 -22.51
C LEU A 21 -26.58 6.16 -21.48
N LYS A 22 -27.30 7.30 -21.39
CA LYS A 22 -28.36 7.55 -20.40
C LYS A 22 -29.40 6.44 -20.28
N THR A 23 -29.87 5.92 -21.38
CA THR A 23 -30.92 4.90 -21.42
C THR A 23 -30.43 3.53 -20.98
N ARG A 24 -29.17 3.21 -21.23
CA ARG A 24 -28.57 1.91 -20.89
C ARG A 24 -28.30 1.73 -19.40
N VAL A 25 -28.04 2.80 -18.65
CA VAL A 25 -27.70 2.69 -17.22
C VAL A 25 -28.92 2.48 -16.34
N GLN A 26 -30.07 3.10 -16.62
CA GLN A 26 -31.30 2.82 -15.88
C GLN A 26 -31.84 1.41 -16.14
N GLU A 27 -31.77 0.96 -17.39
CA GLU A 27 -32.07 -0.42 -17.75
C GLU A 27 -31.03 -1.39 -17.13
N THR A 28 -29.76 -1.01 -17.13
CA THR A 28 -28.67 -1.80 -16.55
C THR A 28 -28.80 -1.91 -15.02
N LYS A 29 -29.22 -0.86 -14.30
CA LYS A 29 -29.50 -0.95 -12.84
C LYS A 29 -30.62 -1.96 -12.51
N SER A 30 -31.63 -2.07 -13.33
CA SER A 30 -32.70 -3.07 -13.16
C SER A 30 -32.25 -4.48 -13.54
N ILE A 31 -31.38 -4.60 -14.54
CA ILE A 31 -30.79 -5.84 -15.03
C ILE A 31 -29.68 -6.31 -14.09
N ILE A 32 -28.86 -5.39 -13.54
CA ILE A 32 -27.78 -5.69 -12.58
C ILE A 32 -28.31 -6.40 -11.33
N LYS A 33 -29.46 -5.99 -10.81
CA LYS A 33 -30.12 -6.68 -9.70
C LYS A 33 -30.49 -8.13 -10.00
N LYS A 34 -30.61 -8.48 -11.28
CA LYS A 34 -31.06 -9.80 -11.77
C LYS A 34 -29.92 -10.68 -12.31
N TYR A 35 -28.77 -10.09 -12.70
CA TYR A 35 -27.69 -10.79 -13.41
C TYR A 35 -26.29 -10.30 -13.01
N THR A 36 -25.85 -10.57 -11.79
CA THR A 36 -24.50 -10.28 -11.29
C THR A 36 -23.37 -10.71 -12.25
N HIS A 37 -23.57 -11.80 -12.95
CA HIS A 37 -22.58 -12.31 -13.90
C HIS A 37 -22.41 -11.47 -15.19
N MET A 38 -23.47 -10.82 -15.64
CA MET A 38 -23.41 -9.87 -16.79
C MET A 38 -22.73 -8.56 -16.38
N HIS A 39 -22.90 -8.12 -15.15
CA HIS A 39 -22.25 -6.93 -14.61
C HIS A 39 -20.71 -7.09 -14.55
N GLU A 40 -20.23 -8.23 -14.07
CA GLU A 40 -18.79 -8.52 -14.00
C GLU A 40 -18.13 -8.49 -15.41
N LYS A 41 -18.77 -9.05 -16.41
CA LYS A 41 -18.26 -9.01 -17.80
C LYS A 41 -18.28 -7.58 -18.38
N LEU A 42 -19.27 -6.79 -18.04
CA LEU A 42 -19.38 -5.40 -18.51
C LEU A 42 -18.25 -4.55 -17.93
N ILE A 43 -17.98 -4.65 -16.64
CA ILE A 43 -16.88 -3.92 -15.97
C ILE A 43 -15.52 -4.28 -16.54
N VAL A 44 -15.24 -5.57 -16.77
CA VAL A 44 -13.98 -6.01 -17.38
C VAL A 44 -13.74 -5.36 -18.73
N ASN A 45 -14.76 -5.34 -19.61
CA ASN A 45 -14.66 -4.71 -20.92
C ASN A 45 -14.47 -3.20 -20.82
N GLN A 46 -15.21 -2.53 -19.94
CA GLN A 46 -15.07 -1.10 -19.71
C GLN A 46 -13.67 -0.72 -19.24
N MET A 47 -13.10 -1.47 -18.31
CA MET A 47 -11.73 -1.19 -17.83
C MET A 47 -10.71 -1.35 -18.95
N ARG A 48 -10.82 -2.37 -19.81
CA ARG A 48 -9.96 -2.55 -20.97
C ARG A 48 -10.09 -1.37 -21.95
N GLU A 49 -11.31 -1.05 -22.38
CA GLU A 49 -11.57 0.06 -23.28
C GLU A 49 -11.03 1.39 -22.77
N ILE A 50 -11.18 1.68 -21.46
CA ILE A 50 -10.66 2.88 -20.83
C ILE A 50 -9.13 2.89 -20.88
N VAL A 51 -8.48 1.81 -20.48
CA VAL A 51 -7.01 1.74 -20.45
C VAL A 51 -6.44 1.84 -21.85
N GLU A 52 -6.94 1.03 -22.80
CA GLU A 52 -6.51 1.06 -24.20
C GLU A 52 -6.63 2.47 -24.79
N TYR A 53 -7.81 3.10 -24.65
CA TYR A 53 -8.04 4.43 -25.18
C TYR A 53 -7.07 5.48 -24.61
N PHE A 54 -6.90 5.54 -23.29
CA PHE A 54 -6.06 6.58 -22.68
C PHE A 54 -4.57 6.27 -22.79
N TYR A 55 -4.19 5.01 -22.80
CA TYR A 55 -2.81 4.60 -23.00
C TYR A 55 -2.36 4.89 -24.45
N ASP A 56 -3.12 4.45 -25.45
CA ASP A 56 -2.74 4.57 -26.85
C ASP A 56 -2.78 6.02 -27.35
N ASN A 57 -3.78 6.80 -26.94
CA ASN A 57 -3.93 8.18 -27.44
C ASN A 57 -3.17 9.22 -26.62
N TYR A 58 -2.87 8.97 -25.34
CA TYR A 58 -2.31 9.98 -24.43
C TYR A 58 -1.09 9.47 -23.64
N GLY A 59 -0.67 8.22 -23.76
CA GLY A 59 0.40 7.63 -22.98
C GLY A 59 0.11 7.65 -21.46
N CYS A 60 -1.16 7.53 -21.08
CA CYS A 60 -1.56 7.58 -19.66
C CYS A 60 -1.04 6.36 -18.91
N ARG A 61 -0.29 6.58 -17.83
CA ARG A 61 0.33 5.52 -17.03
C ARG A 61 -0.21 5.41 -15.61
N ILE A 62 -0.96 6.41 -15.15
CA ILE A 62 -1.58 6.41 -13.81
C ILE A 62 -3.07 6.58 -13.95
N PHE A 63 -3.82 5.67 -13.34
CA PHE A 63 -5.27 5.67 -13.28
C PHE A 63 -5.73 5.74 -11.83
N ASN A 64 -6.43 6.82 -11.44
CA ASN A 64 -7.06 6.91 -10.14
C ASN A 64 -8.47 6.33 -10.21
N LEU A 65 -8.75 5.33 -9.36
CA LEU A 65 -10.03 4.66 -9.30
C LEU A 65 -10.64 4.80 -7.90
N SER A 66 -11.49 5.81 -7.74
CA SER A 66 -12.21 6.08 -6.48
C SER A 66 -13.60 5.43 -6.47
N GLN A 67 -13.70 4.21 -6.98
CA GLN A 67 -14.92 3.42 -7.04
C GLN A 67 -14.67 2.01 -6.52
N GLY A 68 -15.74 1.38 -6.00
CA GLY A 68 -15.73 0.00 -5.56
C GLY A 68 -17.14 -0.50 -5.28
N ASP A 69 -17.29 -1.81 -5.17
CA ASP A 69 -18.58 -2.44 -4.89
C ASP A 69 -18.73 -2.68 -3.37
N LEU A 70 -19.55 -1.86 -2.73
CA LEU A 70 -19.79 -1.90 -1.29
C LEU A 70 -20.41 -3.23 -0.81
N ASN A 71 -21.04 -3.99 -1.71
CA ASN A 71 -21.65 -5.28 -1.39
C ASN A 71 -20.62 -6.41 -1.29
N TYR A 72 -19.36 -6.13 -1.65
CA TYR A 72 -18.32 -7.16 -1.69
C TYR A 72 -17.06 -6.76 -0.93
N PRO A 73 -17.12 -6.69 0.42
CA PRO A 73 -15.93 -6.71 1.25
C PRO A 73 -15.14 -7.99 0.98
N TYR A 74 -13.81 -7.87 0.88
CA TYR A 74 -12.95 -9.02 0.61
C TYR A 74 -12.98 -10.02 1.79
N ASN A 75 -13.29 -11.26 1.51
CA ASN A 75 -13.56 -12.31 2.50
C ASN A 75 -12.61 -13.51 2.39
N ASP A 76 -11.37 -13.28 1.99
CA ASP A 76 -10.32 -14.31 1.81
C ASP A 76 -10.64 -15.40 0.76
N LYS A 77 -11.64 -15.14 -0.09
CA LYS A 77 -12.01 -16.03 -1.20
C LYS A 77 -11.32 -15.60 -2.50
N LYS A 78 -11.66 -16.31 -3.57
CA LYS A 78 -11.19 -16.03 -4.93
C LYS A 78 -11.48 -14.56 -5.33
N PRO A 79 -10.51 -13.86 -5.95
CA PRO A 79 -10.72 -12.51 -6.45
C PRO A 79 -11.85 -12.45 -7.48
N ARG A 80 -12.52 -11.32 -7.54
CA ARG A 80 -13.58 -11.06 -8.52
C ARG A 80 -12.99 -10.56 -9.84
N ALA A 81 -13.83 -10.54 -10.87
CA ALA A 81 -13.42 -10.18 -12.22
C ALA A 81 -12.86 -8.77 -12.32
N TRP A 82 -13.40 -7.81 -11.57
CA TRP A 82 -12.89 -6.43 -11.55
C TRP A 82 -11.47 -6.36 -10.98
N THR A 83 -11.24 -6.94 -9.82
CA THR A 83 -9.88 -7.08 -9.25
C THR A 83 -8.91 -7.73 -10.24
N CYS A 84 -9.32 -8.82 -10.89
CA CYS A 84 -8.46 -9.57 -11.82
C CYS A 84 -8.07 -8.74 -13.04
N VAL A 85 -9.00 -7.99 -13.63
CA VAL A 85 -8.70 -7.18 -14.82
C VAL A 85 -7.76 -6.03 -14.50
N LEU A 86 -7.83 -5.44 -13.30
CA LEU A 86 -6.86 -4.42 -12.90
C LEU A 86 -5.44 -4.99 -12.83
N ASP A 87 -5.27 -6.19 -12.24
CA ASP A 87 -3.96 -6.83 -12.16
C ASP A 87 -3.42 -7.21 -13.55
N GLU A 88 -4.28 -7.69 -14.47
CA GLU A 88 -3.90 -8.00 -15.85
C GLU A 88 -3.45 -6.76 -16.62
N LEU A 89 -4.25 -5.69 -16.60
CA LEU A 89 -3.96 -4.45 -17.34
C LEU A 89 -2.66 -3.79 -16.85
N GLN A 90 -2.40 -3.81 -15.55
CA GLN A 90 -1.14 -3.29 -15.00
C GLN A 90 0.09 -4.06 -15.46
N ARG A 91 -0.04 -5.37 -15.68
CA ARG A 91 1.04 -6.17 -16.25
C ARG A 91 1.21 -5.93 -17.76
N GLU A 92 0.09 -5.87 -18.48
CA GLU A 92 0.06 -5.78 -19.94
C GLU A 92 0.61 -4.43 -20.43
N TYR A 93 0.21 -3.33 -19.79
CA TYR A 93 0.53 -1.96 -20.22
C TYR A 93 1.60 -1.24 -19.38
N ASP A 94 2.17 -1.88 -18.36
CA ASP A 94 3.08 -1.27 -17.36
C ASP A 94 2.51 0.03 -16.76
N ILE A 95 1.22 0.02 -16.42
CA ILE A 95 0.45 1.12 -15.83
C ILE A 95 0.20 0.90 -14.35
N LEU A 96 -0.27 1.91 -13.64
CA LEU A 96 -0.60 1.89 -12.22
C LEU A 96 -2.04 2.30 -11.98
N PHE A 97 -2.82 1.42 -11.33
CA PHE A 97 -4.07 1.81 -10.70
C PHE A 97 -3.84 2.20 -9.24
N ILE A 98 -4.36 3.36 -8.85
CA ILE A 98 -4.44 3.82 -7.46
C ILE A 98 -5.91 3.81 -7.07
N VAL A 99 -6.26 2.95 -6.11
CA VAL A 99 -7.63 2.57 -5.80
C VAL A 99 -7.98 2.99 -4.37
N SER A 100 -9.14 3.60 -4.17
CA SER A 100 -9.64 3.87 -2.81
C SER A 100 -9.99 2.56 -2.10
N SER A 101 -9.72 2.45 -0.79
CA SER A 101 -10.04 1.24 0.00
C SER A 101 -11.54 0.99 0.16
N GLY A 102 -12.36 2.01 -0.11
CA GLY A 102 -13.79 2.06 0.11
C GLY A 102 -14.15 2.70 1.46
N ASN A 103 -15.40 3.10 1.59
CA ASN A 103 -15.92 3.71 2.80
C ASN A 103 -16.76 2.70 3.59
N TYR A 104 -16.45 2.55 4.88
CA TYR A 104 -17.18 1.73 5.82
C TYR A 104 -18.21 2.59 6.55
N ASP A 105 -19.43 2.12 6.62
CA ASP A 105 -20.49 2.76 7.40
C ASP A 105 -20.72 1.97 8.69
N TYR A 106 -20.28 2.53 9.81
CA TYR A 106 -20.39 1.95 11.13
C TYR A 106 -21.84 1.62 11.52
N THR A 107 -22.79 2.43 11.05
CA THR A 107 -24.22 2.30 11.42
C THR A 107 -24.92 1.06 10.87
N TYR A 108 -24.30 0.35 9.92
CA TYR A 108 -24.89 -0.88 9.38
C TYR A 108 -24.84 -2.06 10.35
N GLU A 109 -23.87 -2.08 11.27
CA GLU A 109 -23.66 -3.22 12.17
C GLU A 109 -23.69 -2.83 13.65
N HIS A 110 -23.60 -1.54 13.98
CA HIS A 110 -23.39 -1.05 15.34
C HIS A 110 -24.33 0.09 15.71
N ASP A 111 -24.62 0.24 17.01
CA ASP A 111 -25.32 1.42 17.51
C ASP A 111 -24.40 2.64 17.43
N VAL A 112 -24.81 3.64 16.67
CA VAL A 112 -24.07 4.87 16.44
C VAL A 112 -23.61 5.59 17.72
N LYS A 113 -24.32 5.42 18.83
CA LYS A 113 -23.99 6.01 20.13
C LYS A 113 -22.65 5.50 20.68
N ASN A 114 -22.24 4.32 20.27
CA ASN A 114 -21.02 3.67 20.77
C ASN A 114 -19.79 4.02 19.94
N ILE A 115 -19.94 4.76 18.84
CA ILE A 115 -18.84 4.97 17.88
C ILE A 115 -17.56 5.52 18.51
N LEU A 116 -17.67 6.45 19.48
CA LEU A 116 -16.51 7.01 20.16
C LEU A 116 -15.79 6.03 21.08
N ALA A 117 -16.52 5.03 21.63
CA ALA A 117 -15.94 3.98 22.48
C ALA A 117 -15.40 2.82 21.66
N ASP A 118 -16.02 2.51 20.53
CA ASP A 118 -15.67 1.40 19.67
C ASP A 118 -14.55 1.75 18.67
N TYR A 119 -14.37 3.02 18.37
CA TYR A 119 -13.29 3.48 17.49
C TYR A 119 -11.92 3.33 18.16
N PRO A 120 -10.92 2.73 17.50
CA PRO A 120 -10.92 2.06 16.19
C PRO A 120 -11.13 0.54 16.24
N LYS A 121 -11.63 -0.02 17.35
CA LYS A 121 -11.74 -1.47 17.61
C LYS A 121 -12.57 -2.20 16.55
N TYR A 122 -13.65 -1.58 16.08
CA TYR A 122 -14.58 -2.20 15.11
C TYR A 122 -13.91 -2.57 13.78
N PHE A 123 -12.87 -1.90 13.37
CA PHE A 123 -12.13 -2.31 12.17
C PHE A 123 -11.61 -3.75 12.26
N PHE A 124 -11.25 -4.18 13.46
CA PHE A 124 -10.63 -5.49 13.69
C PHE A 124 -11.63 -6.57 14.11
N THR A 125 -12.84 -6.19 14.50
CA THR A 125 -13.90 -7.11 14.92
C THR A 125 -14.92 -7.34 13.82
N ASP A 126 -15.17 -6.37 12.94
CA ASP A 126 -16.15 -6.47 11.87
C ASP A 126 -15.48 -6.81 10.51
N GLU A 127 -15.87 -7.94 9.92
CA GLU A 127 -15.40 -8.37 8.60
C GLU A 127 -15.87 -7.45 7.47
N LYS A 128 -16.98 -6.72 7.64
CA LYS A 128 -17.48 -5.76 6.67
C LYS A 128 -16.60 -4.50 6.58
N ALA A 129 -15.72 -4.25 7.56
CA ALA A 129 -14.74 -3.18 7.52
C ALA A 129 -13.56 -3.47 6.57
N ARG A 130 -13.51 -4.63 5.93
CA ARG A 130 -12.46 -4.99 4.97
C ARG A 130 -12.59 -4.23 3.66
N VAL A 131 -11.45 -4.07 2.95
CA VAL A 131 -11.39 -3.46 1.60
C VAL A 131 -12.39 -4.12 0.66
N ILE A 132 -12.98 -3.32 -0.23
CA ILE A 132 -13.99 -3.79 -1.19
C ILE A 132 -13.39 -4.09 -2.55
N ASP A 133 -14.08 -4.86 -3.40
CA ASP A 133 -13.70 -5.02 -4.80
C ASP A 133 -13.73 -3.67 -5.54
N PRO A 134 -12.67 -3.23 -6.29
CA PRO A 134 -11.45 -3.97 -6.64
C PRO A 134 -10.22 -3.65 -5.76
N ALA A 135 -10.37 -3.01 -4.60
CA ALA A 135 -9.26 -2.56 -3.75
C ALA A 135 -8.39 -3.72 -3.18
N ALA A 136 -8.87 -4.97 -3.29
CA ALA A 136 -8.08 -6.15 -2.93
C ALA A 136 -7.03 -6.56 -3.98
N SER A 137 -6.95 -5.89 -5.15
CA SER A 137 -6.02 -6.17 -6.26
C SER A 137 -4.57 -6.30 -5.75
N SER A 138 -3.84 -7.30 -6.27
CA SER A 138 -2.49 -7.60 -5.81
C SER A 138 -1.43 -6.61 -6.31
N ILE A 139 -1.66 -5.95 -7.45
CA ILE A 139 -0.69 -5.05 -8.08
C ILE A 139 -1.07 -3.58 -7.85
N SER A 140 -2.38 -3.23 -7.87
CA SER A 140 -2.85 -1.87 -7.61
C SER A 140 -2.40 -1.36 -6.23
N LEU A 141 -2.22 -0.06 -6.12
CA LEU A 141 -2.01 0.61 -4.84
C LEU A 141 -3.34 1.02 -4.24
N THR A 142 -3.69 0.45 -3.11
CA THR A 142 -4.91 0.78 -2.37
C THR A 142 -4.62 1.83 -1.32
N VAL A 143 -5.50 2.84 -1.22
CA VAL A 143 -5.33 3.98 -0.32
C VAL A 143 -6.48 4.08 0.67
N GLY A 144 -6.15 4.04 1.96
CA GLY A 144 -7.05 4.30 3.07
C GLY A 144 -7.12 5.78 3.43
N GLY A 145 -8.11 6.16 4.23
CA GLY A 145 -8.36 7.54 4.66
C GLY A 145 -7.74 7.87 6.01
N MET A 146 -7.19 9.08 6.14
CA MET A 146 -6.78 9.68 7.41
C MET A 146 -7.54 10.97 7.68
N ALA A 147 -7.72 11.29 8.97
CA ALA A 147 -8.32 12.53 9.40
C ALA A 147 -7.37 13.73 9.20
N LEU A 148 -7.87 14.76 8.54
CA LEU A 148 -7.15 15.99 8.27
C LEU A 148 -7.12 16.92 9.48
N SER A 149 -8.18 16.91 10.28
CA SER A 149 -8.40 17.81 11.41
C SER A 149 -9.12 17.08 12.54
N SER A 150 -8.94 17.57 13.75
CA SER A 150 -9.68 17.16 14.94
C SER A 150 -10.52 18.30 15.53
N ILE A 151 -10.68 19.38 14.78
CA ILE A 151 -11.38 20.59 15.24
C ILE A 151 -12.65 20.75 14.40
N PRO A 152 -13.81 20.30 14.89
CA PRO A 152 -15.08 20.54 14.23
C PRO A 152 -15.36 22.04 14.13
N PHE A 153 -15.92 22.46 13.01
CA PHE A 153 -16.49 23.79 12.92
C PHE A 153 -17.81 23.84 13.70
N VAL A 154 -17.92 24.78 14.61
CA VAL A 154 -19.12 25.03 15.42
C VAL A 154 -19.54 26.46 15.19
N ALA A 155 -20.79 26.68 14.78
CA ALA A 155 -21.37 28.02 14.68
C ALA A 155 -21.47 28.64 16.08
N SER A 156 -21.35 29.97 16.14
CA SER A 156 -21.26 30.73 17.40
C SER A 156 -22.43 30.52 18.38
N ASP A 157 -23.58 30.11 17.87
CA ASP A 157 -24.80 29.86 18.64
C ASP A 157 -25.06 28.39 18.97
N GLU A 158 -24.25 27.46 18.44
CA GLU A 158 -24.37 26.06 18.74
C GLU A 158 -23.44 25.68 19.90
N ARG A 159 -24.01 25.17 20.98
CA ARG A 159 -23.25 24.50 22.03
C ARG A 159 -22.51 23.35 21.41
N ILE A 160 -21.28 23.08 21.85
CA ILE A 160 -20.39 22.05 21.30
C ILE A 160 -21.12 20.70 21.29
N SER A 161 -21.77 20.40 20.18
CA SER A 161 -22.50 19.14 19.98
C SER A 161 -21.75 18.18 19.08
N ALA A 162 -20.72 18.64 18.37
CA ALA A 162 -19.93 17.86 17.43
C ALA A 162 -18.61 17.41 18.07
N LEU A 163 -18.42 16.12 18.24
CA LEU A 163 -17.18 15.51 18.71
C LEU A 163 -16.44 14.83 17.55
N PRO A 164 -15.13 15.07 17.37
CA PRO A 164 -14.35 14.35 16.37
C PRO A 164 -14.29 12.86 16.75
N ILE A 165 -14.51 11.98 15.78
CA ILE A 165 -14.39 10.52 15.98
C ILE A 165 -12.91 10.18 16.02
N SER A 166 -12.12 10.70 15.07
CA SER A 166 -10.68 10.55 15.04
C SER A 166 -9.94 11.87 15.28
N GLN A 167 -8.72 11.79 15.75
CA GLN A 167 -7.83 12.93 15.88
C GLN A 167 -7.05 13.15 14.58
N LYS A 168 -6.51 14.36 14.40
CA LYS A 168 -5.62 14.67 13.26
C LYS A 168 -4.51 13.65 13.14
N ASN A 169 -4.23 13.22 11.92
CA ASN A 169 -3.26 12.17 11.57
C ASN A 169 -3.62 10.76 12.07
N GLN A 170 -4.78 10.55 12.67
CA GLN A 170 -5.31 9.22 12.92
C GLN A 170 -6.07 8.71 11.69
N ILE A 171 -6.41 7.43 11.72
CA ILE A 171 -7.17 6.82 10.64
C ILE A 171 -8.60 7.39 10.59
N SER A 172 -9.15 7.61 9.41
CA SER A 172 -10.54 8.04 9.27
C SER A 172 -11.51 6.96 9.75
N SER A 173 -12.55 7.36 10.46
CA SER A 173 -13.58 6.45 11.00
C SER A 173 -14.31 5.65 9.93
N SER A 174 -14.28 6.10 8.69
CA SER A 174 -14.93 5.45 7.55
C SER A 174 -13.99 4.69 6.62
N THR A 175 -12.71 4.59 6.92
CA THR A 175 -11.79 3.82 6.07
C THR A 175 -12.11 2.32 6.08
N ARG A 176 -11.47 1.56 5.17
CA ARG A 176 -11.54 0.09 5.17
C ARG A 176 -10.14 -0.49 5.26
N ILE A 177 -10.04 -1.70 5.81
CA ILE A 177 -8.78 -2.34 6.18
C ILE A 177 -8.56 -3.67 5.45
N GLY A 178 -7.31 -4.15 5.46
CA GLY A 178 -6.93 -5.48 4.95
C GLY A 178 -7.42 -6.65 5.82
N PRO A 179 -6.99 -7.84 5.46
CA PRO A 179 -6.03 -8.17 4.41
C PRO A 179 -6.61 -8.08 2.99
N GLY A 180 -5.69 -8.02 2.02
CA GLY A 180 -5.99 -8.27 0.61
C GLY A 180 -5.80 -9.74 0.20
N ILE A 181 -5.70 -9.99 -1.13
CA ILE A 181 -5.53 -11.32 -1.72
C ILE A 181 -4.30 -12.01 -1.10
N GLN A 182 -4.47 -13.30 -0.76
CA GLN A 182 -3.42 -14.13 -0.16
C GLN A 182 -2.79 -13.49 1.09
N LYS A 183 -3.57 -12.76 1.86
CA LYS A 183 -3.15 -12.05 3.08
C LYS A 183 -2.17 -10.88 2.82
N ALA A 184 -2.13 -10.35 1.60
CA ALA A 184 -1.32 -9.18 1.29
C ALA A 184 -1.72 -7.98 2.17
N ILE A 185 -0.75 -7.12 2.45
CA ILE A 185 -0.98 -5.85 3.15
C ILE A 185 -1.87 -4.96 2.26
N LYS A 186 -3.02 -4.57 2.78
CA LYS A 186 -3.96 -3.60 2.21
C LYS A 186 -4.56 -2.76 3.33
N PRO A 187 -4.83 -1.48 3.11
CA PRO A 187 -4.30 -0.68 1.99
C PRO A 187 -2.78 -0.63 2.02
N GLU A 188 -2.10 -0.34 0.91
CA GLU A 188 -0.64 -0.11 0.91
C GLU A 188 -0.30 1.24 1.51
N PHE A 189 -1.14 2.24 1.31
CA PHE A 189 -0.93 3.59 1.79
C PHE A 189 -2.17 4.17 2.44
N VAL A 190 -1.97 5.24 3.18
CA VAL A 190 -3.03 6.11 3.69
C VAL A 190 -2.74 7.56 3.30
N ALA A 191 -3.80 8.36 3.11
CA ALA A 191 -3.68 9.78 2.85
C ALA A 191 -4.90 10.53 3.43
N TYR A 192 -4.86 11.85 3.42
CA TYR A 192 -5.94 12.66 3.98
C TYR A 192 -7.22 12.54 3.16
N GLY A 193 -8.25 11.97 3.77
CA GLY A 193 -9.59 11.82 3.21
C GLY A 193 -10.67 12.53 4.02
N GLY A 194 -10.26 13.25 5.07
CA GLY A 194 -11.19 13.84 6.04
C GLY A 194 -11.78 12.80 6.99
N ASP A 195 -12.69 13.26 7.87
CA ASP A 195 -13.44 12.38 8.78
C ASP A 195 -14.80 12.99 9.15
N ASN A 196 -15.72 12.14 9.60
CA ASN A 196 -17.00 12.51 10.15
C ASN A 196 -16.87 12.91 11.63
N VAL A 197 -17.92 13.56 12.15
CA VAL A 197 -18.06 13.85 13.58
C VAL A 197 -19.26 13.15 14.17
N PHE A 198 -19.22 12.88 15.45
CA PHE A 198 -20.38 12.42 16.19
C PHE A 198 -21.14 13.62 16.76
N ASN A 199 -22.39 13.80 16.34
CA ASN A 199 -23.27 14.82 16.89
C ASN A 199 -23.99 14.28 18.12
N THR A 200 -23.62 14.80 19.29
CA THR A 200 -24.14 14.32 20.58
C THR A 200 -25.62 14.64 20.80
N MET A 201 -26.08 15.76 20.24
CA MET A 201 -27.51 16.15 20.39
C MET A 201 -28.43 15.30 19.53
N LEU A 202 -28.00 14.99 18.31
CA LEU A 202 -28.78 14.20 17.36
C LEU A 202 -28.48 12.71 17.46
N SER A 203 -27.51 12.30 18.28
CA SER A 203 -27.00 10.92 18.39
C SER A 203 -26.76 10.30 17.01
N LYS A 204 -26.03 11.00 16.13
CA LYS A 204 -25.73 10.53 14.78
C LYS A 204 -24.34 10.96 14.31
N ILE A 205 -23.80 10.18 13.38
CA ILE A 205 -22.64 10.58 12.59
C ILE A 205 -23.10 11.63 11.59
N SER A 206 -22.37 12.73 11.49
CA SER A 206 -22.73 13.85 10.62
C SER A 206 -21.51 14.48 9.96
N PRO A 207 -21.72 15.12 8.80
CA PRO A 207 -20.71 15.92 8.17
C PRO A 207 -20.34 17.13 9.01
N ASN A 208 -19.06 17.54 8.91
CA ASN A 208 -18.60 18.79 9.53
C ASN A 208 -17.50 19.45 8.70
N VAL A 209 -17.69 20.73 8.36
CA VAL A 209 -16.78 21.51 7.51
C VAL A 209 -15.33 21.50 8.01
N GLY A 210 -15.13 21.55 9.33
CA GLY A 210 -13.79 21.58 9.93
C GLY A 210 -12.99 20.28 9.76
N ASN A 211 -13.67 19.17 9.44
CA ASN A 211 -13.07 17.84 9.35
C ASN A 211 -13.06 17.29 7.92
N TYR A 212 -13.63 17.99 6.95
CA TYR A 212 -13.77 17.55 5.57
C TYR A 212 -12.63 18.02 4.67
N VAL A 213 -12.46 17.34 3.53
CA VAL A 213 -11.63 17.80 2.43
C VAL A 213 -12.41 18.82 1.61
N ILE A 214 -11.79 19.96 1.33
CA ILE A 214 -12.36 21.01 0.49
C ILE A 214 -11.91 20.77 -0.95
N SER A 215 -12.86 20.83 -1.89
CA SER A 215 -12.64 20.69 -3.32
C SER A 215 -13.44 21.71 -4.11
N LEU A 216 -13.23 21.77 -5.43
CA LEU A 216 -14.03 22.62 -6.31
C LEU A 216 -15.45 22.04 -6.48
N SER A 217 -16.45 22.92 -6.45
CA SER A 217 -17.85 22.55 -6.69
C SER A 217 -18.14 22.44 -8.20
N ASN A 218 -18.86 21.41 -8.59
CA ASN A 218 -19.43 21.31 -9.95
C ASN A 218 -20.73 22.13 -10.09
N LYS A 219 -21.29 22.62 -8.97
CA LYS A 219 -22.46 23.49 -8.93
C LYS A 219 -22.04 24.91 -8.57
N LEU A 220 -21.48 25.62 -9.53
CA LEU A 220 -20.96 26.97 -9.33
C LEU A 220 -22.01 27.99 -8.81
N THR A 221 -23.31 27.71 -9.02
CA THR A 221 -24.43 28.49 -8.49
C THR A 221 -24.56 28.37 -6.97
N ASP A 222 -24.14 27.25 -6.39
CA ASP A 222 -24.24 26.98 -4.96
C ASP A 222 -22.96 27.40 -4.20
N GLY A 223 -21.87 27.67 -4.95
CA GLY A 223 -20.58 28.08 -4.44
C GLY A 223 -19.40 27.51 -5.23
N LEU A 224 -18.22 28.17 -5.10
CA LEU A 224 -17.00 27.71 -5.77
C LEU A 224 -16.40 26.43 -5.15
N PHE A 225 -16.66 26.22 -3.88
CA PHE A 225 -16.10 25.10 -3.11
C PHE A 225 -17.20 24.19 -2.61
N CYS A 226 -16.90 22.91 -2.61
CA CYS A 226 -17.64 21.86 -1.91
C CYS A 226 -16.73 21.13 -0.96
N GLN A 227 -17.31 20.36 -0.08
CA GLN A 227 -16.58 19.62 0.94
C GLN A 227 -17.19 18.23 1.10
N ASP A 228 -16.33 17.26 1.32
CA ASP A 228 -16.77 15.88 1.49
C ASP A 228 -15.71 15.07 2.23
N VAL A 229 -16.02 13.82 2.54
CA VAL A 229 -15.16 12.87 3.25
C VAL A 229 -15.13 11.54 2.53
N GLY A 230 -14.00 10.87 2.57
CA GLY A 230 -13.89 9.51 2.07
C GLY A 230 -12.52 9.16 1.52
N THR A 231 -12.29 7.88 1.38
CA THR A 231 -11.06 7.35 0.75
C THR A 231 -10.93 7.76 -0.72
N SER A 232 -12.05 8.19 -1.33
CA SER A 232 -12.08 8.79 -2.67
C SER A 232 -11.29 10.09 -2.78
N PHE A 233 -11.10 10.82 -1.68
CA PHE A 233 -10.27 12.01 -1.61
C PHE A 233 -8.82 11.69 -1.22
N ALA A 234 -8.58 10.59 -0.53
CA ALA A 234 -7.24 10.13 -0.16
C ALA A 234 -6.46 9.57 -1.37
N ALA A 235 -7.09 8.78 -2.22
CA ALA A 235 -6.44 8.16 -3.38
C ALA A 235 -5.82 9.17 -4.35
N PRO A 236 -6.45 10.32 -4.70
CA PRO A 236 -5.85 11.34 -5.56
C PRO A 236 -4.56 11.96 -5.02
N TYR A 237 -4.35 12.04 -3.71
CA TYR A 237 -3.07 12.50 -3.15
C TYR A 237 -1.93 11.58 -3.51
N VAL A 238 -2.13 10.27 -3.41
CA VAL A 238 -1.12 9.29 -3.81
C VAL A 238 -0.92 9.30 -5.32
N SER A 239 -1.98 9.50 -6.10
CA SER A 239 -1.92 9.65 -7.56
C SER A 239 -1.10 10.88 -7.97
N HIS A 240 -1.27 11.99 -7.26
CA HIS A 240 -0.48 13.19 -7.47
C HIS A 240 1.01 12.96 -7.21
N ILE A 241 1.36 12.34 -6.07
CA ILE A 241 2.76 12.02 -5.76
C ILE A 241 3.36 11.06 -6.81
N ALA A 242 2.59 10.04 -7.24
CA ALA A 242 3.02 9.12 -8.30
C ALA A 242 3.30 9.85 -9.62
N ALA A 243 2.49 10.85 -9.97
CA ALA A 243 2.70 11.67 -11.16
C ALA A 243 3.98 12.52 -11.07
N LEU A 244 4.25 13.13 -9.92
CA LEU A 244 5.49 13.88 -9.70
C LEU A 244 6.72 12.97 -9.77
N VAL A 245 6.62 11.73 -9.30
CA VAL A 245 7.70 10.74 -9.47
C VAL A 245 7.91 10.41 -10.95
N LEU A 246 6.84 10.23 -11.74
CA LEU A 246 6.97 9.99 -13.18
C LEU A 246 7.48 11.23 -13.95
N GLU A 247 7.13 12.43 -13.51
CA GLU A 247 7.71 13.67 -14.06
C GLU A 247 9.23 13.70 -13.84
N ARG A 248 9.67 13.31 -12.65
CA ARG A 248 11.10 13.26 -12.28
C ARG A 248 11.86 12.11 -12.96
N TYR A 249 11.21 10.97 -13.11
CA TYR A 249 11.76 9.72 -13.64
C TYR A 249 10.85 9.13 -14.73
N PRO A 250 10.77 9.68 -15.94
CA PRO A 250 9.72 9.37 -16.92
C PRO A 250 9.78 7.94 -17.49
N HIS A 251 10.96 7.27 -17.42
CA HIS A 251 11.18 5.96 -18.03
C HIS A 251 11.18 4.77 -17.05
N ILE A 252 10.83 5.00 -15.80
CA ILE A 252 10.75 3.92 -14.81
C ILE A 252 9.56 3.01 -15.06
N SER A 253 9.68 1.73 -14.63
CA SER A 253 8.54 0.79 -14.66
C SER A 253 7.52 1.13 -13.58
N ASN A 254 6.31 0.57 -13.73
CA ASN A 254 5.31 0.58 -12.68
C ASN A 254 5.85 -0.05 -11.38
N ASN A 255 6.62 -1.13 -11.47
CA ASN A 255 7.24 -1.74 -10.28
C ASN A 255 8.16 -0.76 -9.56
N LEU A 256 9.01 -0.02 -10.30
CA LEU A 256 9.92 0.94 -9.68
C LEU A 256 9.15 2.13 -9.08
N LEU A 257 8.10 2.60 -9.74
CA LEU A 257 7.21 3.63 -9.20
C LEU A 257 6.59 3.20 -7.86
N ARG A 258 6.04 1.98 -7.78
CA ARG A 258 5.49 1.41 -6.55
C ARG A 258 6.53 1.29 -5.43
N ALA A 259 7.72 0.81 -5.75
CA ALA A 259 8.82 0.67 -4.80
C ALA A 259 9.31 2.03 -4.26
N ILE A 260 9.37 3.08 -5.10
CA ILE A 260 9.72 4.45 -4.68
C ILE A 260 8.67 4.98 -3.70
N LEU A 261 7.38 4.87 -4.02
CA LEU A 261 6.30 5.31 -3.14
C LEU A 261 6.35 4.60 -1.78
N ALA A 262 6.60 3.29 -1.76
CA ALA A 262 6.74 2.54 -0.51
C ALA A 262 7.97 3.00 0.28
N SER A 263 9.12 3.18 -0.38
CA SER A 263 10.35 3.66 0.27
C SER A 263 10.19 5.05 0.89
N ALA A 264 9.38 5.91 0.27
CA ALA A 264 9.10 7.28 0.70
C ALA A 264 7.99 7.39 1.74
N SER A 265 7.30 6.31 2.08
CA SER A 265 6.17 6.33 3.02
C SER A 265 6.62 6.15 4.47
N SER A 266 5.84 6.67 5.40
CA SER A 266 6.03 6.44 6.84
C SER A 266 4.68 6.34 7.55
N VAL A 267 4.63 5.49 8.58
CA VAL A 267 3.42 5.38 9.42
C VAL A 267 3.35 6.61 10.32
N PRO A 268 2.21 7.32 10.38
CA PRO A 268 2.02 8.42 11.32
C PRO A 268 2.11 7.92 12.76
N LYS A 269 2.86 8.64 13.59
CA LYS A 269 3.09 8.27 14.99
C LYS A 269 1.80 8.21 15.82
N GLU A 270 0.83 9.03 15.48
CA GLU A 270 -0.48 9.07 16.13
C GLU A 270 -1.24 7.75 15.95
N ILE A 271 -1.11 7.10 14.79
CA ILE A 271 -1.73 5.80 14.53
C ILE A 271 -0.96 4.67 15.23
N GLU A 272 0.37 4.72 15.25
CA GLU A 272 1.17 3.76 16.01
C GLU A 272 0.76 3.75 17.48
N LEU A 273 0.70 4.95 18.11
CA LEU A 273 0.28 5.12 19.49
C LEU A 273 -1.18 4.68 19.72
N GLN A 274 -2.06 4.87 18.75
CA GLN A 274 -3.45 4.46 18.82
C GLN A 274 -3.56 2.93 18.89
N ILE A 275 -2.82 2.22 18.05
CA ILE A 275 -2.81 0.75 18.05
C ILE A 275 -2.10 0.18 19.28
N GLU A 276 -1.01 0.80 19.73
CA GLU A 276 -0.31 0.38 20.96
C GLU A 276 -1.19 0.46 22.19
N LYS A 277 -2.08 1.45 22.28
CA LYS A 277 -3.01 1.68 23.40
C LYS A 277 -4.26 0.80 23.36
N LEU A 278 -4.48 0.02 22.32
CA LEU A 278 -5.63 -0.91 22.30
C LEU A 278 -5.50 -1.93 23.42
N ASP A 279 -6.61 -2.12 24.13
CA ASP A 279 -6.69 -3.07 25.24
C ASP A 279 -6.50 -4.51 24.76
N ASP A 280 -5.78 -5.32 25.53
CA ASP A 280 -5.66 -6.77 25.35
C ASP A 280 -6.66 -7.51 26.29
N THR A 281 -7.86 -6.98 26.47
CA THR A 281 -8.90 -7.63 27.29
C THR A 281 -9.36 -8.91 26.61
N GLU A 282 -9.71 -9.92 27.40
CA GLU A 282 -10.20 -11.21 26.90
C GLU A 282 -11.46 -11.03 26.03
N GLU A 283 -12.32 -10.12 26.40
CA GLU A 283 -13.52 -9.77 25.64
C GLU A 283 -13.17 -9.26 24.24
N PHE A 284 -12.24 -8.30 24.13
CA PHE A 284 -11.81 -7.77 22.83
C PHE A 284 -11.11 -8.84 21.99
N ILE A 285 -10.22 -9.66 22.60
CA ILE A 285 -9.54 -10.74 21.90
C ILE A 285 -10.53 -11.76 21.34
N ASN A 286 -11.58 -12.09 22.07
CA ASN A 286 -12.62 -13.03 21.62
C ASN A 286 -13.38 -12.50 20.39
N CYS A 287 -13.66 -11.19 20.35
CA CYS A 287 -14.33 -10.54 19.22
C CYS A 287 -13.46 -10.33 17.99
N LEU A 288 -12.11 -10.35 18.12
CA LEU A 288 -11.21 -10.13 16.99
C LEU A 288 -11.41 -11.15 15.87
N GLN A 289 -11.33 -10.68 14.63
CA GLN A 289 -11.22 -11.57 13.47
C GLN A 289 -9.99 -12.48 13.60
N PRO A 290 -10.03 -13.73 13.09
CA PRO A 290 -8.95 -14.70 13.22
C PRO A 290 -7.58 -14.19 12.73
N SER A 291 -7.57 -13.36 11.68
CA SER A 291 -6.37 -12.77 11.10
C SER A 291 -5.58 -11.88 12.05
N PHE A 292 -6.25 -11.32 13.07
CA PHE A 292 -5.65 -10.41 14.07
C PHE A 292 -5.28 -11.09 15.38
N LYS A 293 -5.55 -12.40 15.53
CA LYS A 293 -5.18 -13.18 16.70
C LYS A 293 -3.80 -13.81 16.53
N GLN A 294 -3.07 -13.94 17.64
CA GLN A 294 -1.82 -14.68 17.71
C GLN A 294 -1.75 -15.48 19.01
N ASN A 295 -1.16 -16.68 18.95
CA ASN A 295 -0.88 -17.47 20.13
C ASN A 295 0.54 -17.14 20.64
N VAL A 296 0.64 -16.65 21.87
CA VAL A 296 1.92 -16.36 22.52
C VAL A 296 1.99 -17.19 23.79
N LYS A 297 2.85 -18.19 23.79
CA LYS A 297 3.06 -19.10 24.95
C LYS A 297 1.77 -19.72 25.49
N GLY A 298 0.87 -20.13 24.60
CA GLY A 298 -0.41 -20.77 24.97
C GLY A 298 -1.56 -19.77 25.25
N GLN A 299 -1.32 -18.48 25.23
CA GLN A 299 -2.35 -17.45 25.40
C GLN A 299 -2.65 -16.76 24.08
N MET A 300 -3.93 -16.59 23.77
CA MET A 300 -4.38 -15.78 22.64
C MET A 300 -4.23 -14.30 22.97
N ARG A 301 -3.64 -13.54 22.04
CA ARG A 301 -3.42 -12.10 22.14
C ARG A 301 -3.73 -11.41 20.83
N ALA A 302 -3.96 -10.10 20.88
CA ALA A 302 -4.05 -9.27 19.70
C ALA A 302 -2.68 -9.15 19.01
N ASN A 303 -2.66 -9.33 17.68
CA ASN A 303 -1.46 -9.10 16.88
C ASN A 303 -1.41 -7.65 16.43
N LYS A 304 -0.99 -6.74 17.32
CA LYS A 304 -0.94 -5.28 17.06
C LYS A 304 -0.13 -4.93 15.83
N LYS A 305 0.92 -5.71 15.52
CA LYS A 305 1.74 -5.53 14.32
C LYS A 305 0.93 -5.76 13.03
N LYS A 306 0.16 -6.84 12.96
CA LYS A 306 -0.74 -7.09 11.83
C LYS A 306 -1.88 -6.07 11.78
N MET A 307 -2.44 -5.71 12.93
CA MET A 307 -3.48 -4.69 13.02
C MET A 307 -3.01 -3.36 12.42
N LEU A 308 -1.80 -2.91 12.79
CA LEU A 308 -1.22 -1.68 12.24
C LEU A 308 -1.07 -1.77 10.72
N HIS A 309 -0.43 -2.82 10.20
CA HIS A 309 -0.15 -2.90 8.76
C HIS A 309 -1.39 -3.15 7.90
N TYR A 310 -2.40 -3.84 8.41
CA TYR A 310 -3.68 -3.98 7.69
C TYR A 310 -4.59 -2.75 7.81
N LEU A 311 -4.26 -1.83 8.73
CA LEU A 311 -4.95 -0.56 8.86
C LEU A 311 -4.34 0.53 7.95
N VAL A 312 -3.00 0.62 7.89
CA VAL A 312 -2.31 1.75 7.23
C VAL A 312 -1.28 1.34 6.19
N GLY A 313 -1.03 0.06 6.00
CA GLY A 313 0.01 -0.43 5.09
C GLY A 313 1.40 0.04 5.47
N TYR A 314 2.05 0.72 4.54
CA TYR A 314 3.37 1.33 4.72
C TYR A 314 3.28 2.79 5.17
N GLY A 315 2.06 3.31 5.38
CA GLY A 315 1.79 4.64 5.88
C GLY A 315 1.56 5.67 4.78
N TYR A 316 1.82 6.94 5.09
CA TYR A 316 1.63 8.07 4.19
C TYR A 316 2.88 8.30 3.35
N PRO A 317 2.80 8.30 2.01
CA PRO A 317 3.93 8.63 1.13
C PRO A 317 4.23 10.13 1.17
N ILE A 318 5.50 10.48 1.44
CA ILE A 318 5.96 11.86 1.56
C ILE A 318 6.52 12.29 0.21
N GLN A 319 5.96 13.33 -0.38
CA GLN A 319 6.29 13.80 -1.73
C GLN A 319 7.79 14.03 -1.91
N ASP A 320 8.40 14.88 -1.09
CA ASP A 320 9.81 15.22 -1.24
C ASP A 320 10.74 14.01 -1.10
N MET A 321 10.33 13.03 -0.27
CA MET A 321 11.09 11.77 -0.13
C MET A 321 10.92 10.83 -1.33
N ALA A 322 9.85 10.99 -2.12
CA ALA A 322 9.62 10.19 -3.32
C ALA A 322 10.34 10.77 -4.54
N THR A 323 10.44 12.08 -4.65
CA THR A 323 11.00 12.75 -5.84
C THR A 323 12.50 12.98 -5.76
N ASP A 324 13.06 13.17 -4.56
CA ASP A 324 14.42 13.66 -4.41
C ASP A 324 15.26 12.85 -3.40
N SER A 325 16.58 12.91 -3.63
CA SER A 325 17.59 12.54 -2.64
C SER A 325 18.15 13.81 -2.00
N PHE A 326 18.30 13.78 -0.67
CA PHE A 326 18.86 14.88 0.11
C PHE A 326 20.25 14.50 0.64
N GLU A 327 20.97 15.47 1.22
CA GLU A 327 22.32 15.21 1.76
C GLU A 327 22.33 14.06 2.78
N GLN A 328 21.28 13.93 3.63
CA GLN A 328 21.14 12.90 4.66
C GLN A 328 20.31 11.69 4.25
N ARG A 329 19.75 11.70 3.01
CA ARG A 329 18.91 10.61 2.50
C ARG A 329 19.16 10.39 1.01
N VAL A 330 19.55 9.18 0.65
CA VAL A 330 19.84 8.80 -0.75
C VAL A 330 19.05 7.55 -1.13
N MET A 331 18.47 7.60 -2.31
CA MET A 331 17.82 6.43 -2.94
C MET A 331 18.72 5.84 -4.01
N LEU A 332 18.93 4.54 -3.96
CA LEU A 332 19.48 3.73 -5.05
C LEU A 332 18.32 2.97 -5.69
N LEU A 333 18.23 3.06 -7.01
CA LEU A 333 17.14 2.52 -7.81
C LEU A 333 17.66 1.40 -8.71
N ALA A 334 16.94 0.26 -8.75
CA ALA A 334 17.21 -0.83 -9.68
C ALA A 334 15.89 -1.30 -10.30
N ASP A 335 15.79 -1.18 -11.62
CA ASP A 335 14.64 -1.61 -12.41
C ASP A 335 15.05 -2.84 -13.23
N MET A 336 14.63 -4.02 -12.78
CA MET A 336 15.08 -5.32 -13.29
C MET A 336 14.05 -5.85 -14.27
N LYS A 337 14.23 -5.46 -15.55
CA LYS A 337 13.33 -5.81 -16.66
C LYS A 337 14.04 -6.66 -17.70
N ASP A 338 13.28 -7.35 -18.52
CA ASP A 338 13.69 -8.04 -19.74
C ASP A 338 14.85 -9.01 -19.51
N GLU A 339 16.02 -8.72 -20.00
CA GLU A 339 17.21 -9.57 -19.82
C GLU A 339 17.65 -9.67 -18.37
N ASN A 340 17.41 -8.60 -17.58
CA ASN A 340 17.75 -8.52 -16.18
C ASN A 340 16.67 -9.07 -15.24
N ALA A 341 15.54 -9.56 -15.78
CA ALA A 341 14.49 -10.20 -15.00
C ALA A 341 15.02 -11.46 -14.31
N ILE A 342 14.53 -11.72 -13.10
CA ILE A 342 14.95 -12.89 -12.32
C ILE A 342 14.28 -14.17 -12.85
N GLN A 343 15.04 -15.25 -12.95
CA GLN A 343 14.50 -16.57 -13.24
C GLN A 343 13.84 -17.16 -11.99
N VAL A 344 12.86 -18.02 -12.21
CA VAL A 344 12.21 -18.76 -11.14
C VAL A 344 13.22 -19.68 -10.45
N ASP A 345 13.10 -19.79 -9.13
CA ASP A 345 13.97 -20.56 -8.24
C ASP A 345 15.46 -20.14 -8.32
N LYS A 346 15.69 -18.87 -8.66
CA LYS A 346 17.02 -18.24 -8.65
C LYS A 346 17.05 -17.04 -7.71
N ASN A 347 18.28 -16.63 -7.37
CA ASN A 347 18.57 -15.49 -6.50
C ASN A 347 19.32 -14.43 -7.29
N HIS A 348 19.02 -13.15 -7.01
CA HIS A 348 19.89 -12.03 -7.36
C HIS A 348 20.56 -11.48 -6.11
N ILE A 349 21.87 -11.31 -6.15
CA ILE A 349 22.68 -10.79 -5.05
C ILE A 349 23.18 -9.42 -5.43
N PHE A 350 22.89 -8.41 -4.61
CA PHE A 350 23.36 -7.03 -4.79
C PHE A 350 24.29 -6.66 -3.64
N GLU A 351 25.48 -6.20 -3.96
CA GLU A 351 26.33 -5.54 -2.98
C GLU A 351 25.77 -4.16 -2.66
N ILE A 352 25.54 -3.89 -1.40
CA ILE A 352 25.01 -2.62 -0.90
C ILE A 352 26.17 -1.76 -0.41
N PRO A 353 26.56 -0.68 -1.14
CA PRO A 353 27.70 0.13 -0.77
C PRO A 353 27.42 0.94 0.49
N ILE A 354 28.09 0.64 1.59
CA ILE A 354 28.00 1.41 2.83
C ILE A 354 29.24 2.30 2.97
N PRO A 355 29.10 3.64 2.96
CA PRO A 355 30.20 4.55 3.26
C PRO A 355 30.63 4.42 4.73
N LYS A 356 31.95 4.49 5.01
CA LYS A 356 32.48 4.47 6.37
C LYS A 356 31.94 5.61 7.21
N GLU A 357 31.75 6.76 6.60
CA GLU A 357 31.18 7.95 7.22
C GLU A 357 29.73 7.75 7.62
N PHE A 358 28.94 6.95 6.84
CA PHE A 358 27.59 6.55 7.18
C PHE A 358 27.60 5.64 8.43
N GLU A 359 28.51 4.66 8.48
CA GLU A 359 28.64 3.80 9.64
C GLU A 359 29.08 4.57 10.90
N ALA A 360 30.00 5.49 10.75
CA ALA A 360 30.56 6.31 11.83
C ALA A 360 29.62 7.42 12.31
N ALA A 361 28.57 7.74 11.54
CA ALA A 361 27.61 8.81 11.85
C ALA A 361 26.98 8.65 13.23
N LYS A 362 26.75 9.77 13.91
CA LYS A 362 26.06 9.79 15.22
C LYS A 362 24.56 9.63 15.03
N GLY A 363 23.88 9.14 16.07
CA GLY A 363 22.42 8.97 16.06
C GLY A 363 21.95 7.74 15.29
N LYS A 364 20.68 7.75 14.92
CA LYS A 364 20.04 6.63 14.21
C LYS A 364 20.38 6.64 12.74
N LYS A 365 20.64 5.46 12.22
CA LYS A 365 20.88 5.16 10.81
C LYS A 365 19.84 4.20 10.32
N ARG A 366 19.34 4.40 9.10
CA ARG A 366 18.32 3.54 8.49
C ARG A 366 18.75 3.11 7.10
N ILE A 367 18.58 1.83 6.83
CA ILE A 367 18.62 1.26 5.48
C ILE A 367 17.21 0.71 5.22
N THR A 368 16.49 1.35 4.30
CA THR A 368 15.16 0.91 3.89
C THR A 368 15.26 0.22 2.53
N VAL A 369 14.70 -0.97 2.43
CA VAL A 369 14.59 -1.72 1.17
C VAL A 369 13.12 -1.84 0.82
N SER A 370 12.80 -1.50 -0.43
CA SER A 370 11.47 -1.73 -1.00
C SER A 370 11.60 -2.55 -2.28
N LEU A 371 10.78 -3.59 -2.39
CA LEU A 371 10.68 -4.49 -3.53
C LEU A 371 9.27 -4.42 -4.09
N ALA A 372 9.14 -4.28 -5.42
CA ALA A 372 7.85 -4.42 -6.09
C ALA A 372 7.98 -5.32 -7.33
N TYR A 373 6.97 -6.12 -7.58
CA TYR A 373 6.89 -7.01 -8.74
C TYR A 373 5.44 -7.22 -9.19
N ASN A 374 5.25 -7.65 -10.43
CA ASN A 374 3.95 -7.84 -11.06
C ASN A 374 3.85 -9.27 -11.62
N PRO A 375 3.54 -10.28 -10.78
CA PRO A 375 3.51 -11.67 -11.17
C PRO A 375 2.32 -12.00 -12.08
N ASP A 376 2.39 -13.12 -12.79
CA ASP A 376 1.25 -13.69 -13.51
C ASP A 376 0.11 -13.98 -12.55
N VAL A 377 -1.13 -13.79 -13.01
CA VAL A 377 -2.35 -13.99 -12.23
C VAL A 377 -3.29 -14.98 -12.88
N ARG A 378 -4.04 -15.75 -12.07
CA ARG A 378 -5.06 -16.71 -12.52
C ARG A 378 -6.43 -16.37 -11.97
N LYS A 379 -7.39 -16.08 -12.83
CA LYS A 379 -8.80 -15.79 -12.45
C LYS A 379 -9.54 -16.99 -11.84
N THR A 380 -9.11 -18.20 -12.12
CA THR A 380 -9.94 -19.41 -11.89
C THR A 380 -9.62 -20.16 -10.62
N ARG A 381 -8.52 -19.87 -9.93
CA ARG A 381 -8.04 -20.64 -8.78
C ARG A 381 -7.71 -19.76 -7.57
N MET A 382 -7.61 -20.39 -6.39
CA MET A 382 -7.21 -19.74 -5.14
C MET A 382 -5.72 -19.39 -5.12
N ASP A 383 -4.87 -20.19 -5.78
CA ASP A 383 -3.45 -19.90 -6.03
C ASP A 383 -3.31 -18.82 -7.12
N TYR A 384 -3.70 -17.61 -6.78
CA TYR A 384 -3.89 -16.50 -7.70
C TYR A 384 -2.60 -16.02 -8.36
N LEU A 385 -1.52 -15.86 -7.57
CA LEU A 385 -0.23 -15.35 -8.03
C LEU A 385 0.66 -16.48 -8.58
N GLY A 386 1.26 -16.26 -9.75
CA GLY A 386 2.12 -17.22 -10.42
C GLY A 386 3.47 -17.43 -9.77
N LYS A 387 3.94 -16.44 -9.02
CA LYS A 387 5.24 -16.39 -8.36
C LYS A 387 5.15 -15.62 -7.07
N SER A 388 6.07 -15.86 -6.17
CA SER A 388 6.32 -15.04 -4.98
C SER A 388 7.77 -14.59 -4.94
N MET A 389 8.02 -13.41 -4.42
CA MET A 389 9.37 -12.88 -4.23
C MET A 389 9.58 -12.47 -2.79
N SER A 390 10.82 -12.53 -2.35
CA SER A 390 11.24 -12.05 -1.05
C SER A 390 12.64 -11.46 -1.11
N PHE A 391 13.04 -10.75 -0.05
CA PHE A 391 14.41 -10.27 0.08
C PHE A 391 14.91 -10.36 1.51
N ASP A 392 16.22 -10.54 1.64
CA ASP A 392 16.94 -10.50 2.91
C ASP A 392 18.15 -9.56 2.78
N LEU A 393 18.38 -8.75 3.82
CA LEU A 393 19.56 -7.92 3.94
C LEU A 393 20.57 -8.62 4.86
N ILE A 394 21.70 -9.01 4.29
CA ILE A 394 22.76 -9.78 4.96
C ILE A 394 23.92 -8.86 5.28
N ARG A 395 24.55 -9.05 6.43
CA ARG A 395 25.72 -8.29 6.88
C ARG A 395 26.84 -9.21 7.42
N GLY A 396 28.10 -8.71 7.38
CA GLY A 396 29.23 -9.37 8.02
C GLY A 396 29.66 -10.69 7.37
N LYS A 397 29.31 -10.90 6.10
CA LYS A 397 29.71 -12.03 5.26
C LYS A 397 30.49 -11.52 4.05
N SER A 398 31.35 -12.36 3.46
CA SER A 398 31.93 -12.11 2.15
C SER A 398 30.94 -12.44 1.04
N LEU A 399 31.16 -11.92 -0.16
CA LEU A 399 30.33 -12.25 -1.33
C LEU A 399 30.35 -13.76 -1.62
N GLU A 400 31.51 -14.40 -1.50
CA GLU A 400 31.68 -15.84 -1.71
C GLU A 400 30.88 -16.67 -0.72
N GLU A 401 30.88 -16.29 0.58
CA GLU A 401 30.08 -16.96 1.59
C GLU A 401 28.58 -16.83 1.30
N VAL A 402 28.11 -15.64 0.90
CA VAL A 402 26.71 -15.42 0.53
C VAL A 402 26.33 -16.25 -0.68
N TYR A 403 27.20 -16.29 -1.69
CA TYR A 403 27.03 -17.09 -2.88
C TYR A 403 26.93 -18.59 -2.56
N GLN A 404 27.86 -19.13 -1.77
CA GLN A 404 27.87 -20.54 -1.39
C GLN A 404 26.60 -20.95 -0.65
N VAL A 405 26.11 -20.12 0.27
CA VAL A 405 24.86 -20.39 0.98
C VAL A 405 23.66 -20.40 0.03
N CYS A 406 23.58 -19.46 -0.91
CA CYS A 406 22.50 -19.44 -1.90
C CYS A 406 22.57 -20.65 -2.85
N ALA A 407 23.76 -21.02 -3.29
CA ALA A 407 23.98 -22.16 -4.20
C ALA A 407 23.69 -23.51 -3.52
N SER A 408 24.08 -23.69 -2.25
CA SER A 408 23.89 -24.95 -1.51
C SER A 408 22.41 -25.28 -1.26
N GLN A 409 21.52 -24.28 -1.32
CA GLN A 409 20.08 -24.47 -1.15
C GLN A 409 19.30 -24.55 -2.46
N ALA A 410 19.99 -24.42 -3.60
CA ALA A 410 19.36 -24.62 -4.91
C ALA A 410 18.96 -26.10 -5.08
N GLY A 411 17.65 -26.36 -5.20
CA GLY A 411 17.10 -27.71 -5.37
C GLY A 411 16.59 -28.40 -4.10
N LEU A 412 16.67 -27.77 -2.94
CA LEU A 412 16.03 -28.29 -1.72
C LEU A 412 14.54 -27.95 -1.65
N ASP A 413 13.74 -28.86 -1.12
CA ASP A 413 12.32 -28.63 -0.85
C ASP A 413 12.12 -27.58 0.24
N GLU A 414 10.93 -26.97 0.30
CA GLU A 414 10.62 -25.88 1.24
C GLU A 414 10.76 -26.31 2.72
N GLU A 415 10.46 -27.56 3.04
CA GLU A 415 10.63 -28.14 4.38
C GLU A 415 12.10 -28.38 4.75
N GLU A 416 12.97 -28.57 3.74
CA GLU A 416 14.40 -28.78 3.91
C GLU A 416 15.20 -27.47 3.96
N LYS A 417 14.62 -26.35 3.46
CA LYS A 417 15.22 -25.02 3.51
C LYS A 417 15.15 -24.47 4.92
N LYS A 418 16.03 -24.97 5.81
CA LYS A 418 16.34 -24.31 7.10
C LYS A 418 16.81 -22.87 6.85
N GLU A 419 16.76 -22.02 7.89
CA GLU A 419 17.23 -20.63 7.79
C GLU A 419 18.53 -20.56 6.98
N ARG A 420 18.51 -19.90 5.84
CA ARG A 420 19.64 -19.79 4.90
C ARG A 420 20.90 -19.25 5.57
N PHE A 421 20.68 -18.29 6.46
CA PHE A 421 21.73 -17.63 7.20
C PHE A 421 21.43 -17.70 8.70
N GLU A 422 22.48 -17.82 9.52
CA GLU A 422 22.31 -17.66 10.95
C GLU A 422 21.69 -16.27 11.24
N SER A 423 20.73 -16.21 12.14
CA SER A 423 19.95 -15.00 12.45
C SER A 423 20.82 -13.76 12.77
N LYS A 424 22.04 -13.95 13.30
CA LYS A 424 22.98 -12.86 13.58
C LYS A 424 23.49 -12.12 12.34
N TYR A 425 23.48 -12.76 11.16
CA TYR A 425 23.91 -12.14 9.89
C TYR A 425 22.74 -11.52 9.13
N ILE A 426 21.50 -11.89 9.43
CA ILE A 426 20.31 -11.29 8.84
C ILE A 426 19.99 -10.00 9.57
N CYS A 427 19.92 -8.89 8.83
CA CYS A 427 19.45 -7.63 9.40
C CYS A 427 17.96 -7.75 9.73
N ASP A 428 17.58 -7.44 10.97
CA ASP A 428 16.16 -7.34 11.32
C ASP A 428 15.57 -6.11 10.62
N ILE A 429 14.88 -6.37 9.53
CA ILE A 429 14.22 -5.35 8.71
C ILE A 429 12.80 -5.06 9.26
N GLY A 430 12.69 -5.06 10.49
CA GLY A 430 11.75 -4.72 11.53
C GLY A 430 10.28 -4.62 11.27
N ASN A 431 9.76 -3.52 10.81
CA ASN A 431 8.39 -3.07 11.10
C ASN A 431 7.26 -4.06 10.79
N CYS A 432 7.29 -4.71 9.64
CA CYS A 432 6.23 -5.59 9.16
C CYS A 432 6.43 -7.08 9.50
N GLY A 433 7.67 -7.50 9.77
CA GLY A 433 8.05 -8.92 9.85
C GLY A 433 8.11 -9.58 8.47
N LYS A 434 9.03 -10.55 8.31
CA LYS A 434 9.30 -11.21 7.03
C LYS A 434 8.03 -11.84 6.44
N THR A 435 7.35 -12.68 7.21
CA THR A 435 6.16 -13.42 6.75
C THR A 435 5.04 -12.52 6.26
N LEU A 436 4.73 -11.42 6.98
CA LEU A 436 3.65 -10.52 6.58
C LEU A 436 4.01 -9.75 5.31
N ARG A 437 5.26 -9.34 5.18
CA ARG A 437 5.78 -8.63 4.00
C ARG A 437 5.70 -9.48 2.73
N GLU A 438 6.07 -10.76 2.82
CA GLU A 438 6.15 -11.68 1.69
C GLU A 438 4.80 -12.06 1.07
N TYR A 439 3.69 -11.80 1.74
CA TYR A 439 2.36 -12.00 1.15
C TYR A 439 2.03 -11.00 0.04
N GLY A 440 2.68 -9.83 0.01
CA GLY A 440 2.38 -8.75 -0.95
C GLY A 440 3.34 -8.72 -2.14
N THR A 441 2.85 -8.18 -3.26
CA THR A 441 3.66 -7.86 -4.44
C THR A 441 4.42 -6.54 -4.30
N LEU A 442 4.12 -5.77 -3.27
CA LEU A 442 4.86 -4.61 -2.80
C LEU A 442 5.33 -4.89 -1.38
N GLN A 443 6.63 -4.78 -1.15
CA GLN A 443 7.26 -5.10 0.12
C GLN A 443 8.17 -3.97 0.56
N LYS A 444 8.21 -3.71 1.87
CA LYS A 444 9.13 -2.74 2.48
C LYS A 444 9.65 -3.27 3.80
N GLY A 445 10.92 -3.07 4.04
CA GLY A 445 11.56 -3.34 5.33
C GLY A 445 12.60 -2.28 5.65
N THR A 446 12.74 -1.93 6.92
CA THR A 446 13.71 -0.93 7.40
C THR A 446 14.59 -1.54 8.48
N PHE A 447 15.89 -1.52 8.25
CA PHE A 447 16.90 -1.83 9.23
C PHE A 447 17.34 -0.54 9.91
N GLU A 448 17.08 -0.44 11.20
CA GLU A 448 17.48 0.71 12.03
C GLU A 448 18.59 0.30 13.01
N PHE A 449 19.66 1.08 13.07
CA PHE A 449 20.77 0.85 13.99
C PHE A 449 21.45 2.16 14.42
N SER A 450 22.04 2.17 15.61
CA SER A 450 22.77 3.33 16.15
C SER A 450 24.27 3.08 16.21
N ARG A 451 24.70 1.82 16.37
CA ARG A 451 26.12 1.41 16.44
C ARG A 451 26.43 0.47 15.29
N SER A 452 27.54 0.69 14.60
CA SER A 452 28.04 -0.29 13.64
C SER A 452 28.73 -1.42 14.43
N SER A 453 28.38 -2.66 14.13
CA SER A 453 28.87 -3.80 14.92
C SER A 453 29.40 -4.98 14.09
N TYR A 454 29.29 -4.97 12.76
CA TYR A 454 29.51 -6.19 11.96
C TYR A 454 30.26 -5.98 10.63
N GLY A 455 31.02 -4.88 10.48
CA GLY A 455 31.82 -4.64 9.27
C GLY A 455 31.07 -3.99 8.12
N GLU A 456 31.78 -3.73 7.02
CA GLU A 456 31.38 -2.86 5.90
C GLU A 456 30.59 -3.59 4.81
N ASN A 457 30.42 -4.93 4.88
CA ASN A 457 29.84 -5.71 3.79
C ASN A 457 28.35 -5.97 4.04
N TYR A 458 27.53 -5.39 3.20
CA TYR A 458 26.09 -5.63 3.18
C TYR A 458 25.67 -6.15 1.80
N TYR A 459 24.86 -7.19 1.79
CA TYR A 459 24.32 -7.80 0.58
C TYR A 459 22.82 -7.91 0.66
N LEU A 460 22.15 -7.53 -0.42
CA LEU A 460 20.73 -7.75 -0.58
C LEU A 460 20.52 -8.98 -1.46
N VAL A 461 19.92 -10.01 -0.90
CA VAL A 461 19.57 -11.25 -1.60
C VAL A 461 18.09 -11.18 -1.94
N VAL A 462 17.75 -11.31 -3.21
CA VAL A 462 16.37 -11.32 -3.71
C VAL A 462 16.07 -12.70 -4.26
N ASP A 463 15.00 -13.31 -3.79
CA ASP A 463 14.53 -14.62 -4.17
C ASP A 463 13.30 -14.53 -5.06
N CYS A 464 13.18 -15.42 -6.04
CA CYS A 464 11.96 -15.63 -6.81
C CYS A 464 11.55 -17.09 -6.74
N LYS A 465 10.40 -17.38 -6.13
CA LYS A 465 9.87 -18.73 -5.98
C LYS A 465 8.74 -19.01 -6.96
N LYS A 466 8.73 -20.21 -7.48
CA LYS A 466 7.67 -20.72 -8.32
C LYS A 466 6.42 -21.03 -7.48
N ASN A 467 5.27 -20.49 -7.91
CA ASN A 467 3.98 -21.05 -7.51
C ASN A 467 3.43 -21.95 -8.63
N TRP A 468 3.17 -21.37 -9.80
CA TRP A 468 2.72 -22.11 -10.97
C TRP A 468 3.28 -21.59 -12.30
N SER A 469 3.81 -20.36 -12.37
CA SER A 469 4.42 -19.79 -13.57
C SER A 469 5.92 -20.05 -13.58
N VAL A 470 6.47 -20.31 -14.78
CA VAL A 470 7.90 -20.59 -15.01
C VAL A 470 8.63 -19.45 -15.73
N GLU A 471 7.91 -18.42 -16.14
CA GLU A 471 8.50 -17.28 -16.83
C GLU A 471 9.40 -16.46 -15.91
N LYS A 472 10.33 -15.70 -16.51
CA LYS A 472 11.12 -14.73 -15.76
C LYS A 472 10.20 -13.68 -15.08
N GLN A 473 10.65 -13.11 -13.97
CA GLN A 473 9.91 -12.09 -13.23
C GLN A 473 10.60 -10.74 -13.29
N ASN A 474 9.92 -9.75 -13.85
CA ASN A 474 10.30 -8.35 -13.75
C ASN A 474 10.03 -7.84 -12.34
N TYR A 475 10.97 -7.10 -11.76
CA TYR A 475 10.83 -6.51 -10.43
C TYR A 475 11.66 -5.24 -10.32
N ALA A 476 11.40 -4.48 -9.29
CA ALA A 476 12.20 -3.30 -8.97
C ALA A 476 12.57 -3.24 -7.49
N LEU A 477 13.71 -2.62 -7.22
CA LEU A 477 14.25 -2.40 -5.88
C LEU A 477 14.54 -0.92 -5.67
N VAL A 478 14.25 -0.47 -4.47
CA VAL A 478 14.72 0.81 -3.95
C VAL A 478 15.44 0.57 -2.63
N VAL A 479 16.69 0.98 -2.54
CA VAL A 479 17.46 0.98 -1.30
C VAL A 479 17.69 2.43 -0.88
N THR A 480 17.19 2.78 0.29
CA THR A 480 17.31 4.15 0.82
C THR A 480 18.19 4.16 2.07
N TYR A 481 19.17 5.03 2.08
CA TYR A 481 20.00 5.34 3.23
C TYR A 481 19.51 6.62 3.88
N GLN A 482 19.44 6.63 5.20
CA GLN A 482 19.07 7.83 5.95
C GLN A 482 19.84 7.91 7.26
N VAL A 483 20.37 9.12 7.58
CA VAL A 483 21.01 9.42 8.86
C VAL A 483 20.33 10.60 9.53
N GLU A 484 20.41 10.63 10.87
CA GLU A 484 20.01 11.79 11.66
C GLU A 484 21.13 12.84 11.76
N ASP A 485 22.37 12.42 11.60
CA ASP A 485 23.55 13.29 11.69
C ASP A 485 23.64 14.22 10.45
N LYS A 486 23.32 15.49 10.66
CA LYS A 486 23.35 16.52 9.60
C LYS A 486 24.77 16.83 9.07
N SER A 487 25.81 16.42 9.77
CA SER A 487 27.20 16.62 9.34
C SER A 487 27.62 15.67 8.22
N VAL A 488 26.91 14.56 8.05
CA VAL A 488 27.24 13.51 7.07
C VAL A 488 26.45 13.73 5.78
N LYS A 489 27.18 13.98 4.68
CA LYS A 489 26.64 14.20 3.33
C LYS A 489 26.66 12.89 2.53
N ILE A 490 25.69 11.99 2.79
CA ILE A 490 25.65 10.65 2.18
C ILE A 490 25.60 10.74 0.64
N TYR A 491 24.88 11.71 0.10
CA TYR A 491 24.72 11.87 -1.35
C TYR A 491 26.06 11.99 -2.07
N GLU A 492 26.95 12.85 -1.60
CA GLU A 492 28.27 13.03 -2.21
C GLU A 492 29.16 11.79 -2.05
N LEU A 493 29.07 11.11 -0.91
CA LEU A 493 29.83 9.90 -0.64
C LEU A 493 29.44 8.75 -1.57
N LEU A 494 28.14 8.52 -1.76
CA LEU A 494 27.62 7.46 -2.64
C LEU A 494 27.82 7.79 -4.12
N LYS A 495 27.62 9.04 -4.55
CA LYS A 495 27.85 9.49 -5.91
C LYS A 495 29.26 9.16 -6.41
N ASN A 496 30.26 9.31 -5.56
CA ASN A 496 31.65 8.98 -5.88
C ASN A 496 31.90 7.46 -5.96
N ARG A 497 31.19 6.64 -5.17
CA ARG A 497 31.34 5.18 -5.19
C ARG A 497 30.60 4.49 -6.34
N ILE A 498 29.43 4.98 -6.74
CA ILE A 498 28.59 4.38 -7.79
C ILE A 498 29.19 4.55 -9.19
N ARG A 499 30.10 5.48 -9.38
CA ARG A 499 30.80 5.70 -10.67
C ARG A 499 31.76 4.59 -11.06
N VAL A 500 32.07 3.66 -10.16
CA VAL A 500 32.93 2.49 -10.46
C VAL A 500 32.02 1.33 -10.89
N PRO A 501 32.14 0.81 -12.15
CA PRO A 501 31.38 -0.35 -12.59
C PRO A 501 31.75 -1.58 -11.74
N ARG A 502 30.81 -2.14 -11.00
CA ARG A 502 31.00 -3.40 -10.28
C ARG A 502 30.31 -4.52 -11.04
N GLY A 503 31.03 -5.63 -11.22
CA GLY A 503 30.52 -6.82 -11.91
C GLY A 503 29.25 -7.34 -11.22
N ARG A 504 28.27 -7.73 -12.03
CA ARG A 504 27.05 -8.41 -11.57
C ARG A 504 27.28 -9.90 -11.69
N GLU A 505 27.28 -10.63 -10.59
CA GLU A 505 27.22 -12.08 -10.62
C GLU A 505 25.78 -12.56 -10.43
N ARG A 506 25.38 -13.50 -11.29
CA ARG A 506 24.07 -14.16 -11.27
C ARG A 506 24.27 -15.61 -10.85
N VAL A 507 23.53 -16.06 -9.82
CA VAL A 507 23.55 -17.44 -9.31
C VAL A 507 22.19 -18.10 -9.53
#